data_41a3b6b6ab22cf9c0889c8e9d91b60bd
#
_entry.id   41a3b6b6ab22cf9c0889c8e9d91b60bd
#
_cell.length_a   1.000
_cell.length_b   1.000
_cell.length_c   1.000
_cell.angle_alpha   90.00
_cell.angle_beta   90.00
_cell.angle_gamma   90.00
#
_symmetry.space_group_name_H-M   'P 1'
#
loop_
_entity.id
_entity.type
_entity.pdbx_description
1 polymer ?
#
loop_
_entity_poly.entity_id
_entity_poly.type
_entity_poly.pdbx_seq_one_letter_code
_entity_poly.pdbx_strand_id
1 'polypeptide(L)'
;MRKLITILFFQFIFAQGVPVTIDTEESFISYDGRHPAHNWTGISKEIKGSFIFDKDDPILSSVDLYVPVFSFDSKNSNRDSNMLDVIEDYFYPVVSFTSSSITKKENQYYINGILFFHGIKKEMMIPVNLNIDNQKIIVDADFTISLSDYKIKRPSLLTIKMKDDVAIKFFLVGLI
;
A
#
# COMPACT_ATOMS: atom_id res chain seq x y z
N MET A 1 1.62 20.57 62.20
CA MET A 1 1.84 19.31 61.44
C MET A 1 1.54 19.61 59.96
N ARG A 2 2.59 19.82 59.13
CA ARG A 2 2.46 20.08 57.66
C ARG A 2 2.36 18.74 56.96
N LYS A 3 1.23 18.46 56.31
CA LYS A 3 1.08 17.28 55.45
C LYS A 3 1.79 17.53 54.15
N LEU A 4 2.85 16.76 53.88
CA LEU A 4 3.56 16.75 52.63
C LEU A 4 2.70 15.96 51.61
N ILE A 5 2.17 16.62 50.59
CA ILE A 5 1.49 15.98 49.48
C ILE A 5 2.53 15.62 48.44
N THR A 6 2.88 14.34 48.33
CA THR A 6 3.75 13.84 47.28
C THR A 6 2.91 13.68 46.00
N ILE A 7 3.10 14.59 45.06
CA ILE A 7 2.50 14.47 43.72
C ILE A 7 3.36 13.49 42.91
N LEU A 8 2.82 12.29 42.66
CA LEU A 8 3.42 11.31 41.77
C LEU A 8 3.17 11.78 40.34
N PHE A 9 4.21 12.26 39.64
CA PHE A 9 4.15 12.53 38.21
C PHE A 9 4.24 11.17 37.50
N PHE A 10 3.12 10.69 36.99
CA PHE A 10 3.11 9.57 36.05
C PHE A 10 3.57 10.09 34.68
N GLN A 11 4.83 9.87 34.33
CA GLN A 11 5.29 10.12 32.96
C GLN A 11 4.75 9.01 32.08
N PHE A 12 3.76 9.33 31.26
CA PHE A 12 3.37 8.50 30.12
C PHE A 12 4.50 8.58 29.09
N ILE A 13 5.34 7.56 29.02
CA ILE A 13 6.26 7.36 27.92
C ILE A 13 5.38 6.82 26.78
N PHE A 14 4.96 7.69 25.86
CA PHE A 14 4.45 7.24 24.58
C PHE A 14 5.65 6.69 23.80
N ALA A 15 5.68 5.39 23.56
CA ALA A 15 6.56 4.83 22.55
C ALA A 15 6.15 5.48 21.21
N GLN A 16 6.99 6.37 20.70
CA GLN A 16 6.77 6.99 19.41
C GLN A 16 7.50 6.14 18.39
N GLY A 17 6.75 5.59 17.43
CA GLY A 17 7.34 4.91 16.29
C GLY A 17 8.32 5.81 15.55
N VAL A 18 9.30 5.22 14.89
CA VAL A 18 10.35 5.93 14.16
C VAL A 18 9.88 6.16 12.72
N PRO A 19 10.02 7.38 12.16
CA PRO A 19 9.80 7.61 10.74
C PRO A 19 10.75 6.75 9.91
N VAL A 20 10.19 6.07 8.91
CA VAL A 20 10.92 5.20 7.99
C VAL A 20 11.08 5.93 6.67
N THR A 21 12.30 6.01 6.18
CA THR A 21 12.58 6.51 4.83
C THR A 21 12.39 5.37 3.83
N ILE A 22 11.50 5.55 2.85
CA ILE A 22 11.28 4.55 1.80
C ILE A 22 12.46 4.58 0.83
N ASP A 23 13.10 3.44 0.63
CA ASP A 23 14.11 3.24 -0.39
C ASP A 23 13.40 3.00 -1.74
N THR A 24 13.32 4.02 -2.58
CA THR A 24 12.64 3.97 -3.88
C THR A 24 13.40 3.19 -4.94
N GLU A 25 14.68 2.91 -4.73
CA GLU A 25 15.46 2.08 -5.65
C GLU A 25 15.13 0.59 -5.47
N GLU A 26 14.97 0.16 -4.23
CA GLU A 26 14.64 -1.22 -3.87
C GLU A 26 13.13 -1.47 -3.82
N SER A 27 12.31 -0.44 -3.55
CA SER A 27 10.86 -0.58 -3.41
C SER A 27 10.11 -0.53 -4.74
N PHE A 28 9.04 -1.28 -4.82
CA PHE A 28 8.13 -1.21 -5.97
C PHE A 28 6.71 -1.65 -5.60
N ILE A 29 5.76 -1.24 -6.42
CA ILE A 29 4.42 -1.81 -6.50
C ILE A 29 4.15 -2.24 -7.93
N SER A 30 3.45 -3.35 -8.12
CA SER A 30 3.07 -3.84 -9.44
C SER A 30 1.63 -4.29 -9.49
N TYR A 31 1.06 -4.26 -10.67
CA TYR A 31 -0.23 -4.89 -10.98
C TYR A 31 -0.08 -5.89 -12.11
N ASP A 32 -0.82 -7.01 -12.05
CA ASP A 32 -0.90 -7.98 -13.13
C ASP A 32 -2.27 -7.89 -13.82
N GLY A 33 -2.26 -7.42 -15.05
CA GLY A 33 -3.42 -7.44 -15.93
C GLY A 33 -3.51 -8.76 -16.70
N ARG A 34 -4.71 -9.31 -16.82
CA ARG A 34 -4.96 -10.61 -17.48
C ARG A 34 -6.04 -10.50 -18.54
N HIS A 35 -5.68 -10.91 -19.75
CA HIS A 35 -6.62 -11.07 -20.85
C HIS A 35 -6.45 -12.48 -21.45
N PRO A 36 -7.50 -13.12 -21.99
CA PRO A 36 -7.38 -14.45 -22.58
C PRO A 36 -6.28 -14.58 -23.66
N ALA A 37 -5.95 -13.49 -24.36
CA ALA A 37 -4.91 -13.49 -25.38
C ALA A 37 -3.50 -13.25 -24.81
N HIS A 38 -3.34 -12.54 -23.68
CA HIS A 38 -2.03 -12.22 -23.09
C HIS A 38 -2.17 -11.65 -21.65
N ASN A 39 -1.09 -11.77 -20.91
CA ASN A 39 -0.94 -11.16 -19.59
C ASN A 39 0.15 -10.08 -19.67
N TRP A 40 0.12 -9.16 -18.71
CA TRP A 40 1.17 -8.13 -18.56
C TRP A 40 1.28 -7.70 -17.11
N THR A 41 2.42 -7.12 -16.78
CA THR A 41 2.67 -6.50 -15.47
C THR A 41 3.06 -5.05 -15.68
N GLY A 42 2.45 -4.14 -14.94
CA GLY A 42 2.89 -2.75 -14.84
C GLY A 42 3.54 -2.53 -13.47
N ILE A 43 4.67 -1.81 -13.43
CA ILE A 43 5.47 -1.60 -12.23
C ILE A 43 5.65 -0.11 -12.00
N SER A 44 5.50 0.34 -10.76
CA SER A 44 5.88 1.68 -10.31
C SER A 44 6.89 1.59 -9.17
N LYS A 45 7.86 2.50 -9.17
CA LYS A 45 8.78 2.74 -8.07
C LYS A 45 8.47 4.05 -7.32
N GLU A 46 7.50 4.82 -7.79
CA GLU A 46 7.12 6.10 -7.19
C GLU A 46 6.17 5.93 -6.01
N ILE A 47 6.61 5.22 -4.98
CA ILE A 47 5.87 5.09 -3.72
C ILE A 47 6.20 6.31 -2.86
N LYS A 48 5.17 7.05 -2.44
CA LYS A 48 5.30 8.28 -1.66
C LYS A 48 4.40 8.22 -0.42
N GLY A 49 4.73 9.03 0.59
CA GLY A 49 3.93 9.12 1.81
C GLY A 49 4.75 8.92 3.08
N SER A 50 4.10 8.49 4.15
CA SER A 50 4.71 8.27 5.45
C SER A 50 4.57 6.82 5.89
N PHE A 51 5.64 6.33 6.51
CA PHE A 51 5.65 5.05 7.20
C PHE A 51 6.28 5.29 8.58
N ILE A 52 5.52 5.04 9.62
CA ILE A 52 5.98 5.09 11.01
C ILE A 52 6.09 3.66 11.51
N PHE A 53 7.27 3.26 11.94
CA PHE A 53 7.51 1.91 12.43
C PHE A 53 7.81 1.92 13.93
N ASP A 54 7.06 1.13 14.68
CA ASP A 54 7.37 0.84 16.07
C ASP A 54 8.10 -0.52 16.14
N LYS A 55 9.38 -0.46 16.54
CA LYS A 55 10.24 -1.66 16.59
C LYS A 55 9.95 -2.56 17.79
N ASP A 56 9.38 -2.00 18.86
CA ASP A 56 9.07 -2.70 20.09
C ASP A 56 7.72 -3.43 19.97
N ASP A 57 6.78 -2.81 19.24
CA ASP A 57 5.50 -3.43 18.88
C ASP A 57 5.06 -3.03 17.46
N PRO A 58 5.34 -3.87 16.45
CA PRO A 58 4.98 -3.58 15.06
C PRO A 58 3.48 -3.27 14.82
N ILE A 59 2.58 -3.69 15.73
CA ILE A 59 1.16 -3.35 15.62
C ILE A 59 0.85 -1.87 15.89
N LEU A 60 1.77 -1.14 16.52
CA LEU A 60 1.66 0.31 16.70
C LEU A 60 2.16 1.12 15.50
N SER A 61 2.70 0.44 14.48
CA SER A 61 3.16 1.07 13.24
C SER A 61 1.98 1.58 12.42
N SER A 62 2.25 2.55 11.54
CA SER A 62 1.25 3.11 10.62
C SER A 62 1.83 3.41 9.26
N VAL A 63 1.00 3.31 8.23
CA VAL A 63 1.34 3.66 6.86
C VAL A 63 0.27 4.56 6.25
N ASP A 64 0.73 5.58 5.52
CA ASP A 64 -0.09 6.44 4.68
C ASP A 64 0.66 6.69 3.38
N LEU A 65 0.36 5.88 2.37
CA LEU A 65 1.12 5.80 1.14
C LEU A 65 0.24 6.12 -0.06
N TYR A 66 0.86 6.70 -1.09
CA TYR A 66 0.21 6.90 -2.38
C TYR A 66 1.20 6.68 -3.53
N VAL A 67 0.64 6.33 -4.67
CA VAL A 67 1.37 6.09 -5.91
C VAL A 67 0.67 6.83 -7.05
N PRO A 68 1.38 7.68 -7.81
CA PRO A 68 0.82 8.30 -9.01
C PRO A 68 0.50 7.23 -10.05
N VAL A 69 -0.71 7.22 -10.59
CA VAL A 69 -1.12 6.18 -11.55
C VAL A 69 -0.34 6.24 -12.87
N PHE A 70 0.13 7.43 -13.25
CA PHE A 70 0.95 7.60 -14.46
C PHE A 70 2.36 6.99 -14.35
N SER A 71 2.80 6.66 -13.13
CA SER A 71 4.15 6.11 -12.89
C SER A 71 4.26 4.61 -13.16
N PHE A 72 3.15 3.92 -13.42
CA PHE A 72 3.18 2.52 -13.79
C PHE A 72 3.65 2.33 -15.23
N ASP A 73 4.69 1.52 -15.40
CA ASP A 73 5.29 1.18 -16.69
C ASP A 73 5.12 -0.33 -16.95
N SER A 74 4.37 -0.66 -17.99
CA SER A 74 4.17 -2.04 -18.45
C SER A 74 5.08 -2.43 -19.61
N LYS A 75 6.07 -1.58 -19.96
CA LYS A 75 6.94 -1.72 -21.10
C LYS A 75 6.21 -1.66 -22.46
N ASN A 76 5.04 -1.02 -22.46
CA ASN A 76 4.25 -0.78 -23.67
C ASN A 76 3.46 0.53 -23.51
N SER A 77 3.94 1.58 -24.14
CA SER A 77 3.39 2.94 -24.02
C SER A 77 1.90 3.05 -24.44
N ASN A 78 1.48 2.29 -25.46
CA ASN A 78 0.08 2.28 -25.88
C ASN A 78 -0.82 1.66 -24.79
N ARG A 79 -0.35 0.60 -24.15
CA ARG A 79 -1.09 -0.03 -23.05
C ARG A 79 -1.15 0.90 -21.83
N ASP A 80 -0.04 1.57 -21.53
CA ASP A 80 0.04 2.49 -20.40
C ASP A 80 -0.88 3.70 -20.63
N SER A 81 -0.90 4.30 -21.81
CA SER A 81 -1.85 5.35 -22.17
C SER A 81 -3.31 4.87 -22.08
N ASN A 82 -3.62 3.69 -22.59
CA ASN A 82 -4.96 3.12 -22.47
C ASN A 82 -5.37 2.85 -21.00
N MET A 83 -4.41 2.45 -20.15
CA MET A 83 -4.66 2.29 -18.71
C MET A 83 -5.04 3.63 -18.09
N LEU A 84 -4.29 4.71 -18.37
CA LEU A 84 -4.57 6.04 -17.84
C LEU A 84 -5.96 6.53 -18.26
N ASP A 85 -6.33 6.36 -19.53
CA ASP A 85 -7.67 6.69 -20.03
C ASP A 85 -8.77 5.90 -19.29
N VAL A 86 -8.55 4.60 -19.08
CA VAL A 86 -9.56 3.71 -18.44
C VAL A 86 -9.77 4.03 -16.97
N ILE A 87 -8.73 4.42 -16.26
CA ILE A 87 -8.81 4.81 -14.84
C ILE A 87 -9.06 6.30 -14.67
N GLU A 88 -9.29 7.05 -15.77
CA GLU A 88 -9.62 8.47 -15.75
C GLU A 88 -8.60 9.27 -14.91
N ASP A 89 -7.29 9.10 -15.21
CA ASP A 89 -6.18 9.63 -14.41
C ASP A 89 -6.24 11.14 -14.19
N TYR A 90 -6.84 11.87 -15.11
CA TYR A 90 -7.07 13.31 -14.97
C TYR A 90 -7.93 13.64 -13.72
N PHE A 91 -8.90 12.78 -13.37
CA PHE A 91 -9.75 12.96 -12.19
C PHE A 91 -9.22 12.18 -10.98
N TYR A 92 -8.54 11.08 -11.22
CA TYR A 92 -8.06 10.15 -10.19
C TYR A 92 -6.55 9.86 -10.35
N PRO A 93 -5.69 10.89 -10.18
CA PRO A 93 -4.26 10.80 -10.52
C PRO A 93 -3.44 9.91 -9.58
N VAL A 94 -4.02 9.51 -8.45
CA VAL A 94 -3.31 8.71 -7.45
C VAL A 94 -4.15 7.56 -6.93
N VAL A 95 -3.50 6.47 -6.58
CA VAL A 95 -4.03 5.43 -5.69
C VAL A 95 -3.36 5.58 -4.34
N SER A 96 -4.12 5.49 -3.25
CA SER A 96 -3.58 5.63 -1.90
C SER A 96 -4.11 4.57 -0.94
N PHE A 97 -3.30 4.27 0.06
CA PHE A 97 -3.66 3.37 1.15
C PHE A 97 -3.26 3.98 2.48
N THR A 98 -4.23 4.12 3.39
CA THR A 98 -4.03 4.61 4.74
C THR A 98 -4.40 3.50 5.73
N SER A 99 -3.46 3.08 6.57
CA SER A 99 -3.71 2.09 7.60
C SER A 99 -4.60 2.67 8.71
N SER A 100 -5.51 1.85 9.21
CA SER A 100 -6.29 2.14 10.41
C SER A 100 -5.78 1.35 11.63
N SER A 101 -5.23 0.17 11.39
CA SER A 101 -4.62 -0.67 12.41
C SER A 101 -3.73 -1.75 11.79
N ILE A 102 -2.78 -2.23 12.55
CA ILE A 102 -2.02 -3.44 12.23
C ILE A 102 -2.39 -4.50 13.27
N THR A 103 -2.61 -5.72 12.82
CA THR A 103 -2.97 -6.85 13.70
C THR A 103 -2.06 -8.04 13.41
N LYS A 104 -1.82 -8.85 14.42
CA LYS A 104 -1.06 -10.10 14.29
C LYS A 104 -1.96 -11.27 14.67
N LYS A 105 -2.09 -12.24 13.79
CA LYS A 105 -2.77 -13.51 14.04
C LYS A 105 -1.75 -14.63 13.84
N GLU A 106 -1.48 -15.38 14.88
CA GLU A 106 -0.41 -16.38 14.88
C GLU A 106 0.93 -15.75 14.46
N ASN A 107 1.49 -16.17 13.34
CA ASN A 107 2.76 -15.64 12.80
C ASN A 107 2.55 -14.69 11.62
N GLN A 108 1.31 -14.31 11.28
CA GLN A 108 0.97 -13.46 10.15
C GLN A 108 0.58 -12.06 10.61
N TYR A 109 1.19 -11.03 10.04
CA TYR A 109 0.74 -9.65 10.19
C TYR A 109 -0.30 -9.30 9.13
N TYR A 110 -1.25 -8.47 9.52
CA TYR A 110 -2.30 -7.92 8.66
C TYR A 110 -2.35 -6.41 8.83
N ILE A 111 -2.28 -5.69 7.73
CA ILE A 111 -2.52 -4.25 7.72
C ILE A 111 -3.98 -4.03 7.34
N ASN A 112 -4.76 -3.48 8.28
CA ASN A 112 -6.12 -3.05 8.02
C ASN A 112 -6.10 -1.58 7.64
N GLY A 113 -6.85 -1.19 6.63
CA GLY A 113 -6.83 0.18 6.15
C GLY A 113 -7.84 0.43 5.05
N ILE A 114 -7.75 1.62 4.48
CA ILE A 114 -8.62 2.08 3.41
C ILE A 114 -7.79 2.23 2.14
N LEU A 115 -8.12 1.46 1.12
CA LEU A 115 -7.64 1.68 -0.24
C LEU A 115 -8.56 2.68 -0.93
N PHE A 116 -8.00 3.81 -1.35
CA PHE A 116 -8.69 4.80 -2.17
C PHE A 116 -8.19 4.70 -3.61
N PHE A 117 -9.08 4.31 -4.51
CA PHE A 117 -8.78 4.15 -5.92
C PHE A 117 -10.00 4.55 -6.74
N HIS A 118 -9.80 5.29 -7.84
CA HIS A 118 -10.83 5.72 -8.77
C HIS A 118 -12.05 6.36 -8.05
N GLY A 119 -11.76 7.25 -7.07
CA GLY A 119 -12.79 7.95 -6.30
C GLY A 119 -13.55 7.09 -5.27
N ILE A 120 -13.21 5.82 -5.12
CA ILE A 120 -13.90 4.88 -4.23
C ILE A 120 -12.96 4.46 -3.08
N LYS A 121 -13.50 4.48 -1.87
CA LYS A 121 -12.82 4.00 -0.67
C LYS A 121 -13.31 2.60 -0.32
N LYS A 122 -12.39 1.66 -0.12
CA LYS A 122 -12.69 0.31 0.35
C LYS A 122 -11.81 -0.08 1.52
N GLU A 123 -12.42 -0.68 2.52
CA GLU A 123 -11.68 -1.30 3.61
C GLU A 123 -10.99 -2.57 3.09
N MET A 124 -9.73 -2.70 3.44
CA MET A 124 -8.88 -3.83 3.07
C MET A 124 -8.21 -4.40 4.32
N MET A 125 -8.06 -5.71 4.34
CA MET A 125 -7.20 -6.41 5.30
C MET A 125 -6.14 -7.17 4.48
N ILE A 126 -4.93 -6.64 4.46
CA ILE A 126 -3.85 -7.13 3.61
C ILE A 126 -2.88 -7.94 4.47
N PRO A 127 -2.71 -9.25 4.20
CA PRO A 127 -1.67 -10.04 4.83
C PRO A 127 -0.30 -9.57 4.34
N VAL A 128 0.64 -9.33 5.24
CA VAL A 128 1.98 -8.84 4.90
C VAL A 128 3.04 -9.71 5.54
N ASN A 129 4.14 -9.92 4.82
CA ASN A 129 5.36 -10.43 5.40
C ASN A 129 6.19 -9.25 5.89
N LEU A 130 6.69 -9.34 7.12
CA LEU A 130 7.54 -8.35 7.74
C LEU A 130 8.88 -9.00 8.08
N ASN A 131 9.96 -8.45 7.55
CA ASN A 131 11.31 -8.82 7.90
C ASN A 131 12.09 -7.57 8.34
N ILE A 132 12.81 -7.69 9.44
CA ILE A 132 13.64 -6.63 9.99
C ILE A 132 15.07 -7.12 9.98
N ASP A 133 15.93 -6.47 9.22
CA ASP A 133 17.35 -6.77 9.13
C ASP A 133 18.18 -5.50 9.37
N ASN A 134 18.83 -5.46 10.54
CA ASN A 134 19.62 -4.32 11.02
C ASN A 134 18.81 -3.01 11.02
N GLN A 135 19.07 -2.14 10.04
CA GLN A 135 18.39 -0.85 9.86
C GLN A 135 17.37 -0.86 8.72
N LYS A 136 17.13 -2.03 8.10
CA LYS A 136 16.15 -2.18 7.01
C LYS A 136 14.90 -2.87 7.53
N ILE A 137 13.76 -2.32 7.13
CA ILE A 137 12.45 -2.93 7.29
C ILE A 137 11.97 -3.33 5.91
N ILE A 138 11.69 -4.60 5.72
CA ILE A 138 11.17 -5.12 4.45
C ILE A 138 9.74 -5.57 4.68
N VAL A 139 8.81 -5.01 3.91
CA VAL A 139 7.39 -5.36 3.94
C VAL A 139 6.96 -5.75 2.54
N ASP A 140 6.45 -6.95 2.37
CA ASP A 140 5.90 -7.39 1.11
C ASP A 140 4.51 -8.01 1.26
N ALA A 141 3.70 -7.91 0.23
CA ALA A 141 2.39 -8.56 0.14
C ALA A 141 1.96 -8.81 -1.29
N ASP A 142 1.09 -9.81 -1.42
CA ASP A 142 0.30 -10.11 -2.60
C ASP A 142 -1.18 -10.08 -2.24
N PHE A 143 -1.98 -9.34 -2.99
CA PHE A 143 -3.45 -9.32 -2.82
C PHE A 143 -4.13 -9.05 -4.16
N THR A 144 -5.44 -9.16 -4.20
CA THR A 144 -6.24 -8.97 -5.42
C THR A 144 -7.29 -7.91 -5.20
N ILE A 145 -7.51 -7.07 -6.21
CA ILE A 145 -8.63 -6.15 -6.28
C ILE A 145 -9.48 -6.47 -7.51
N SER A 146 -10.78 -6.17 -7.46
CA SER A 146 -11.68 -6.27 -8.63
C SER A 146 -11.93 -4.88 -9.19
N LEU A 147 -11.69 -4.68 -10.49
CA LEU A 147 -11.90 -3.38 -11.16
C LEU A 147 -13.33 -2.89 -11.04
N SER A 148 -14.31 -3.81 -11.13
CA SER A 148 -15.73 -3.50 -10.97
C SER A 148 -16.07 -2.91 -9.59
N ASP A 149 -15.33 -3.30 -8.56
CA ASP A 149 -15.45 -2.76 -7.21
C ASP A 149 -15.13 -1.27 -7.12
N TYR A 150 -14.30 -0.79 -8.03
CA TYR A 150 -13.93 0.62 -8.18
C TYR A 150 -14.63 1.28 -9.37
N LYS A 151 -15.70 0.66 -9.92
CA LYS A 151 -16.47 1.13 -11.08
C LYS A 151 -15.63 1.38 -12.33
N ILE A 152 -14.49 0.73 -12.44
CA ILE A 152 -13.61 0.82 -13.60
C ILE A 152 -14.16 -0.08 -14.70
N LYS A 153 -14.35 0.51 -15.88
CA LYS A 153 -14.80 -0.23 -17.06
C LYS A 153 -13.66 -1.07 -17.61
N ARG A 154 -13.82 -2.39 -17.55
CA ARG A 154 -12.80 -3.33 -18.05
C ARG A 154 -12.53 -3.12 -19.54
N PRO A 155 -11.27 -2.88 -19.97
CA PRO A 155 -10.91 -2.82 -21.38
C PRO A 155 -11.24 -4.13 -22.11
N SER A 156 -11.50 -4.05 -23.40
CA SER A 156 -11.77 -5.22 -24.24
C SER A 156 -10.91 -5.18 -25.51
N LEU A 157 -10.47 -6.35 -25.93
CA LEU A 157 -9.84 -6.57 -27.22
C LEU A 157 -10.73 -7.51 -28.03
N LEU A 158 -11.16 -7.09 -29.22
CA LEU A 158 -12.05 -7.86 -30.11
C LEU A 158 -13.30 -8.42 -29.36
N THR A 159 -13.96 -7.56 -28.57
CA THR A 159 -15.17 -7.91 -27.75
C THR A 159 -14.90 -8.73 -26.49
N ILE A 160 -13.72 -9.30 -26.30
CA ILE A 160 -13.36 -10.06 -25.11
C ILE A 160 -12.79 -9.08 -24.06
N LYS A 161 -13.41 -9.04 -22.89
CA LYS A 161 -12.95 -8.19 -21.78
C LYS A 161 -11.78 -8.84 -21.05
N MET A 162 -10.88 -8.00 -20.52
CA MET A 162 -9.89 -8.47 -19.56
C MET A 162 -10.56 -9.03 -18.30
N LYS A 163 -9.83 -9.83 -17.52
CA LYS A 163 -10.28 -10.29 -16.22
C LYS A 163 -10.59 -9.11 -15.31
N ASP A 164 -11.58 -9.30 -14.43
CA ASP A 164 -11.94 -8.27 -13.45
C ASP A 164 -10.92 -8.17 -12.33
N ASP A 165 -10.40 -9.32 -11.93
CA ASP A 165 -9.42 -9.42 -10.88
C ASP A 165 -8.03 -9.02 -11.37
N VAL A 166 -7.41 -8.13 -10.63
CA VAL A 166 -6.06 -7.61 -10.82
C VAL A 166 -5.25 -7.96 -9.59
N ALA A 167 -4.20 -8.75 -9.75
CA ALA A 167 -3.28 -9.05 -8.66
C ALA A 167 -2.35 -7.85 -8.45
N ILE A 168 -2.18 -7.48 -7.20
CA ILE A 168 -1.31 -6.40 -6.76
C ILE A 168 -0.20 -7.00 -5.92
N LYS A 169 1.04 -6.62 -6.20
CA LYS A 169 2.19 -6.94 -5.36
C LYS A 169 2.87 -5.67 -4.95
N PHE A 170 3.26 -5.59 -3.70
CA PHE A 170 4.20 -4.56 -3.28
C PHE A 170 5.39 -5.17 -2.54
N PHE A 171 6.52 -4.51 -2.71
CA PHE A 171 7.74 -4.77 -1.98
C PHE A 171 8.27 -3.42 -1.52
N LEU A 172 8.32 -3.20 -0.24
CA LEU A 172 8.71 -1.93 0.36
C LEU A 172 9.91 -2.15 1.25
N VAL A 173 10.98 -1.42 0.96
CA VAL A 173 12.18 -1.35 1.78
C VAL A 173 12.21 0.00 2.47
N GLY A 174 12.26 -0.02 3.78
CA GLY A 174 12.35 1.15 4.62
C GLY A 174 13.67 1.19 5.38
N LEU A 175 14.23 2.40 5.55
CA LEU A 175 15.45 2.65 6.32
C LEU A 175 15.09 3.38 7.61
N ILE A 176 15.59 2.88 8.77
CA ILE A 176 15.46 3.48 10.11
C ILE A 176 16.75 4.11 10.54
#